data_9757379296a7c98536388ec7743dde56
#
_entry.id   9757379296a7c98536388ec7743dde56
#
_cell.length_a   1.000
_cell.length_b   1.000
_cell.length_c   1.000
_cell.angle_alpha   90.00
_cell.angle_beta   90.00
_cell.angle_gamma   90.00
#
_symmetry.space_group_name_H-M   'P 1'
#
loop_
_entity.id
_entity.type
_entity.pdbx_description
1 polymer ?
#
loop_
_entity_poly.entity_id
_entity_poly.type
_entity_poly.pdbx_seq_one_letter_code
_entity_poly.pdbx_strand_id
1 'polypeptide(L)'
;LIGPDLQHEGANPEFEEDPNMLKAWRQSVYSDGLRIRVGHWKIKGEPTVILVDFTSLIPRKDEILKKLWETYHVDSLSGQWDYIEPVLFGYAAGMVIASYVDNFCNATDKIAAHFHEWMTAAGGLHLRKHAPYVATLFTTHATVMGRCIAGNGLPLYNDLAKFNADELARRFNVVAKHSIEKMAATYHDAFLTVSDITANECKYLLGREPDGITPNGFENDFVWTGEEYDAKRAEARTAMISVAEACLGHKFRKEPLIVGTSGRYEFRNKGLDVFIESLKKLAASDRLKREVLAYITVPAGNRGPRADLQAHLADPASPIDGGQYKYSTHYLEYQNSDPIVNALNGSILTTDDSKVKVIFVPTYLNKADGIFNKDYYELLVGMDITVFPSYYEPWGYTPLESVAFSVPTITTTLAGFGLWVDKQREHLGVEVIRRDDYNDKEVEEKIADSLLRFSALDEKHVSEMRVSAYEISETALWEHLFAAYEQAYSEAVESSVIRTNRAVLDESNARNEQINFVRQQLFAEKPNWNRMMVDKTLPKRLHALEELSRNLWWCWNPGPRDLFEGIDPALWAECERNPIAFLDKLSVERIKGLERDEAFLGQLDAVYAQFRDYMNEK
;
A
#
# COMPACT_ATOMS: atom_id res chain seq x y z
N LEU A 1 0.15 11.90 2.84
CA LEU A 1 -0.20 12.68 1.65
C LEU A 1 -1.31 11.98 0.88
N ILE A 2 -2.26 12.74 0.40
CA ILE A 2 -3.42 12.23 -0.34
C ILE A 2 -3.56 13.07 -1.62
N GLY A 3 -3.84 12.41 -2.75
CA GLY A 3 -4.11 13.05 -4.04
C GLY A 3 -5.61 13.12 -4.31
N PRO A 4 -6.34 14.00 -3.66
CA PRO A 4 -7.76 14.05 -3.77
C PRO A 4 -8.20 14.96 -4.88
N ASP A 5 -9.47 14.94 -5.09
CA ASP A 5 -10.16 15.96 -5.84
C ASP A 5 -10.12 17.31 -5.09
N LEU A 6 -9.03 18.07 -5.30
CA LEU A 6 -8.89 19.43 -4.78
C LEU A 6 -9.78 20.46 -5.50
N GLN A 7 -10.43 20.04 -6.57
CA GLN A 7 -11.24 20.95 -7.41
C GLN A 7 -12.60 21.25 -6.79
N HIS A 8 -13.08 20.39 -5.87
CA HIS A 8 -14.38 20.54 -5.23
C HIS A 8 -14.23 20.92 -3.77
N GLU A 9 -14.52 22.17 -3.45
CA GLU A 9 -14.66 22.62 -2.07
C GLU A 9 -15.73 21.78 -1.36
N GLY A 10 -15.38 21.10 -0.27
CA GLY A 10 -16.27 20.19 0.45
C GLY A 10 -16.34 18.74 -0.06
N ALA A 11 -15.54 18.35 -1.05
CA ALA A 11 -15.47 16.98 -1.55
C ALA A 11 -14.98 15.96 -0.50
N ASN A 12 -14.25 16.43 0.53
CA ASN A 12 -13.77 15.61 1.64
C ASN A 12 -14.31 16.14 2.97
N PRO A 13 -15.50 15.70 3.42
CA PRO A 13 -16.12 16.21 4.64
C PRO A 13 -15.32 15.89 5.92
N GLU A 14 -14.47 14.86 5.87
CA GLU A 14 -13.56 14.50 6.96
C GLU A 14 -12.30 15.36 7.02
N PHE A 15 -11.99 16.15 5.99
CA PHE A 15 -10.83 17.04 5.96
C PHE A 15 -11.18 18.44 6.47
N GLU A 16 -10.47 18.91 7.48
CA GLU A 16 -10.54 20.27 7.98
C GLU A 16 -9.26 21.04 7.65
N GLU A 17 -9.35 21.99 6.74
CA GLU A 17 -8.20 22.81 6.35
C GLU A 17 -7.85 23.83 7.42
N ASP A 18 -6.56 23.93 7.79
CA ASP A 18 -6.01 25.05 8.54
C ASP A 18 -5.23 25.96 7.59
N PRO A 19 -5.78 27.12 7.21
CA PRO A 19 -5.13 28.05 6.27
C PRO A 19 -3.85 28.70 6.84
N ASN A 20 -3.62 28.63 8.14
CA ASN A 20 -2.44 29.18 8.80
C ASN A 20 -1.33 28.15 8.98
N MET A 21 -1.67 26.86 8.96
CA MET A 21 -0.69 25.79 9.12
C MET A 21 0.30 25.80 7.97
N LEU A 22 1.61 25.89 8.29
CA LEU A 22 2.72 25.86 7.32
C LEU A 22 2.59 26.89 6.17
N LYS A 23 1.98 28.04 6.43
CA LYS A 23 1.59 29.02 5.41
C LYS A 23 2.76 29.48 4.53
N ALA A 24 3.91 29.78 5.12
CA ALA A 24 5.10 30.23 4.36
C ALA A 24 5.62 29.11 3.43
N TRP A 25 5.65 27.88 3.93
CA TRP A 25 6.07 26.74 3.13
C TRP A 25 5.08 26.42 2.00
N ARG A 26 3.77 26.53 2.23
CA ARG A 26 2.75 26.37 1.17
C ARG A 26 2.98 27.32 0.00
N GLN A 27 3.43 28.56 0.28
CA GLN A 27 3.79 29.53 -0.75
C GLN A 27 5.05 29.12 -1.52
N SER A 28 6.04 28.54 -0.84
CA SER A 28 7.23 27.99 -1.48
C SER A 28 6.88 26.82 -2.41
N VAL A 29 6.09 25.86 -1.95
CA VAL A 29 5.60 24.73 -2.76
C VAL A 29 4.84 25.20 -3.99
N TYR A 30 4.04 26.27 -3.85
CA TYR A 30 3.35 26.89 -5.00
C TYR A 30 4.34 27.47 -6.02
N SER A 31 5.42 28.09 -5.56
CA SER A 31 6.48 28.60 -6.44
C SER A 31 7.19 27.49 -7.20
N ASP A 32 7.24 26.27 -6.64
CA ASP A 32 7.75 25.06 -7.29
C ASP A 32 6.74 24.41 -8.26
N GLY A 33 5.57 25.04 -8.42
CA GLY A 33 4.54 24.64 -9.38
C GLY A 33 3.54 23.62 -8.85
N LEU A 34 3.49 23.36 -7.54
CA LEU A 34 2.51 22.46 -6.91
C LEU A 34 1.57 23.26 -5.99
N ARG A 35 0.31 22.82 -5.92
CA ARG A 35 -0.65 23.31 -4.94
C ARG A 35 -0.88 22.27 -3.86
N ILE A 36 -0.90 22.72 -2.61
CA ILE A 36 -1.22 21.87 -1.47
C ILE A 36 -2.24 22.55 -0.56
N ARG A 37 -3.05 21.72 0.11
CA ARG A 37 -3.88 22.13 1.24
C ARG A 37 -3.42 21.36 2.45
N VAL A 38 -3.34 22.02 3.60
CA VAL A 38 -2.84 21.41 4.84
C VAL A 38 -3.90 21.56 5.91
N GLY A 39 -4.13 20.54 6.69
CA GLY A 39 -5.12 20.52 7.75
C GLY A 39 -5.08 19.20 8.52
N HIS A 40 -6.21 18.84 9.09
CA HIS A 40 -6.38 17.64 9.89
C HIS A 40 -7.47 16.74 9.30
N TRP A 41 -7.31 15.44 9.49
CA TRP A 41 -8.36 14.47 9.23
C TRP A 41 -9.26 14.33 10.46
N LYS A 42 -10.58 14.46 10.30
CA LYS A 42 -11.56 14.38 11.41
C LYS A 42 -11.80 12.94 11.85
N ILE A 43 -10.74 12.29 12.26
CA ILE A 43 -10.77 10.95 12.84
C ILE A 43 -10.01 10.97 14.16
N LYS A 44 -10.06 9.90 14.93
CA LYS A 44 -9.30 9.75 16.18
C LYS A 44 -7.81 10.06 15.93
N GLY A 45 -7.22 10.88 16.80
CA GLY A 45 -5.83 11.33 16.71
C GLY A 45 -5.61 12.52 15.78
N GLU A 46 -6.61 12.98 15.05
CA GLU A 46 -6.58 14.19 14.20
C GLU A 46 -5.27 14.36 13.41
N PRO A 47 -4.85 13.34 12.64
CA PRO A 47 -3.55 13.39 11.97
C PRO A 47 -3.48 14.55 11.00
N THR A 48 -2.30 15.16 10.91
CA THR A 48 -2.02 16.19 9.90
C THR A 48 -2.07 15.57 8.51
N VAL A 49 -2.82 16.20 7.62
CA VAL A 49 -3.01 15.78 6.23
C VAL A 49 -2.58 16.88 5.27
N ILE A 50 -1.87 16.49 4.24
CA ILE A 50 -1.50 17.36 3.12
C ILE A 50 -2.18 16.81 1.87
N LEU A 51 -3.11 17.56 1.32
CA LEU A 51 -3.73 17.29 0.04
C LEU A 51 -2.86 17.88 -1.08
N VAL A 52 -2.54 17.10 -2.10
CA VAL A 52 -1.61 17.47 -3.17
C VAL A 52 -2.34 17.56 -4.50
N ASP A 53 -2.36 18.74 -5.11
CA ASP A 53 -2.80 18.93 -6.49
C ASP A 53 -1.61 18.73 -7.44
N PHE A 54 -1.66 17.64 -8.20
CA PHE A 54 -0.62 17.26 -9.16
C PHE A 54 -0.95 17.65 -10.60
N THR A 55 -2.05 18.34 -10.84
CA THR A 55 -2.54 18.67 -12.21
C THR A 55 -1.53 19.49 -13.02
N SER A 56 -0.70 20.29 -12.35
CA SER A 56 0.40 21.02 -12.98
C SER A 56 1.48 20.14 -13.62
N LEU A 57 1.57 18.86 -13.22
CA LEU A 57 2.51 17.90 -13.77
C LEU A 57 1.99 17.20 -15.03
N ILE A 58 0.69 17.27 -15.33
CA ILE A 58 0.08 16.62 -16.50
C ILE A 58 0.78 17.01 -17.81
N PRO A 59 1.07 18.29 -18.09
CA PRO A 59 1.80 18.69 -19.30
C PRO A 59 3.24 18.14 -19.38
N ARG A 60 3.81 17.76 -18.22
CA ARG A 60 5.18 17.24 -18.08
C ARG A 60 5.23 15.74 -17.91
N LYS A 61 4.11 15.03 -18.08
CA LYS A 61 4.02 13.59 -17.83
C LYS A 61 5.09 12.79 -18.56
N ASP A 62 5.31 13.10 -19.85
CA ASP A 62 6.25 12.36 -20.68
C ASP A 62 7.70 12.56 -20.23
N GLU A 63 8.07 13.76 -19.77
CA GLU A 63 9.36 14.05 -19.14
C GLU A 63 9.55 13.23 -17.85
N ILE A 64 8.53 13.17 -17.01
CA ILE A 64 8.57 12.44 -15.73
C ILE A 64 8.68 10.93 -15.98
N LEU A 65 7.87 10.38 -16.87
CA LEU A 65 7.88 8.96 -17.20
C LEU A 65 9.23 8.56 -17.86
N LYS A 66 9.79 9.43 -18.73
CA LYS A 66 11.11 9.25 -19.29
C LYS A 66 12.20 9.20 -18.21
N LYS A 67 12.17 10.10 -17.23
CA LYS A 67 13.12 10.09 -16.09
C LYS A 67 13.03 8.81 -15.26
N LEU A 68 11.82 8.30 -15.03
CA LEU A 68 11.61 7.04 -14.33
C LEU A 68 12.18 5.85 -15.12
N TRP A 69 12.04 5.86 -16.45
CA TRP A 69 12.66 4.86 -17.32
C TRP A 69 14.19 4.96 -17.30
N GLU A 70 14.76 6.15 -17.55
CA GLU A 70 16.20 6.35 -17.63
C GLU A 70 16.93 6.03 -16.32
N THR A 71 16.29 6.26 -15.18
CA THR A 71 16.90 6.05 -13.86
C THR A 71 16.63 4.66 -13.28
N TYR A 72 15.41 4.16 -13.45
CA TYR A 72 14.94 2.96 -12.74
C TYR A 72 14.40 1.88 -13.69
N HIS A 73 14.39 2.11 -14.99
CA HIS A 73 13.82 1.20 -16.00
C HIS A 73 12.32 0.90 -15.81
N VAL A 74 11.56 1.87 -15.30
CA VAL A 74 10.10 1.76 -15.19
C VAL A 74 9.47 1.85 -16.58
N ASP A 75 8.95 0.74 -17.10
CA ASP A 75 8.28 0.70 -18.40
C ASP A 75 6.86 1.26 -18.31
N SER A 76 6.70 2.49 -18.76
CA SER A 76 5.42 3.22 -18.76
C SER A 76 4.76 3.30 -20.14
N LEU A 77 5.33 2.67 -21.17
CA LEU A 77 4.87 2.84 -22.57
C LEU A 77 3.44 2.40 -22.80
N SER A 78 2.99 1.36 -22.11
CA SER A 78 1.60 0.84 -22.19
C SER A 78 0.64 1.52 -21.20
N GLY A 79 1.14 2.46 -20.38
CA GLY A 79 0.35 3.11 -19.33
C GLY A 79 -0.81 3.92 -19.88
N GLN A 80 -2.03 3.59 -19.43
CA GLN A 80 -3.23 4.36 -19.69
C GLN A 80 -3.44 5.40 -18.58
N TRP A 81 -4.51 6.19 -18.66
CA TRP A 81 -4.76 7.24 -17.68
C TRP A 81 -4.89 6.73 -16.24
N ASP A 82 -5.45 5.54 -16.06
CA ASP A 82 -5.56 4.84 -14.76
C ASP A 82 -4.20 4.42 -14.15
N TYR A 83 -3.12 4.52 -14.93
CA TYR A 83 -1.74 4.39 -14.49
C TYR A 83 -1.06 5.75 -14.37
N ILE A 84 -1.21 6.62 -15.37
CA ILE A 84 -0.49 7.90 -15.46
C ILE A 84 -0.87 8.82 -14.29
N GLU A 85 -2.15 8.93 -14.00
CA GLU A 85 -2.67 9.82 -12.96
C GLU A 85 -2.11 9.47 -11.56
N PRO A 86 -2.19 8.22 -11.06
CA PRO A 86 -1.59 7.86 -9.78
C PRO A 86 -0.07 8.04 -9.74
N VAL A 87 0.63 7.75 -10.83
CA VAL A 87 2.09 7.93 -10.90
C VAL A 87 2.48 9.40 -10.78
N LEU A 88 1.75 10.30 -11.45
CA LEU A 88 1.97 11.75 -11.31
C LEU A 88 1.67 12.24 -9.90
N PHE A 89 0.61 11.74 -9.27
CA PHE A 89 0.34 12.00 -7.86
C PHE A 89 1.50 11.54 -6.97
N GLY A 90 1.93 10.29 -7.12
CA GLY A 90 3.06 9.76 -6.35
C GLY A 90 4.32 10.60 -6.51
N TYR A 91 4.65 10.97 -7.75
CA TYR A 91 5.80 11.83 -8.04
C TYR A 91 5.68 13.21 -7.38
N ALA A 92 4.50 13.85 -7.46
CA ALA A 92 4.22 15.13 -6.79
C ALA A 92 4.33 15.00 -5.27
N ALA A 93 3.84 13.91 -4.69
CA ALA A 93 3.98 13.62 -3.27
C ALA A 93 5.45 13.53 -2.86
N GLY A 94 6.29 12.88 -3.66
CA GLY A 94 7.74 12.85 -3.45
C GLY A 94 8.37 14.24 -3.47
N MET A 95 7.97 15.11 -4.41
CA MET A 95 8.43 16.50 -4.46
C MET A 95 8.02 17.28 -3.19
N VAL A 96 6.79 17.13 -2.75
CA VAL A 96 6.27 17.77 -1.53
C VAL A 96 7.03 17.31 -0.29
N ILE A 97 7.29 15.99 -0.17
CA ILE A 97 8.08 15.44 0.93
C ILE A 97 9.50 15.99 0.91
N ALA A 98 10.18 16.00 -0.24
CA ALA A 98 11.52 16.58 -0.36
C ALA A 98 11.54 18.04 0.11
N SER A 99 10.61 18.85 -0.39
CA SER A 99 10.47 20.25 0.03
C SER A 99 10.19 20.41 1.53
N TYR A 100 9.35 19.53 2.12
CA TYR A 100 9.10 19.55 3.56
C TYR A 100 10.36 19.26 4.36
N VAL A 101 11.08 18.24 3.98
CA VAL A 101 12.31 17.81 4.65
C VAL A 101 13.38 18.90 4.57
N ASP A 102 13.55 19.52 3.41
CA ASP A 102 14.51 20.62 3.21
C ASP A 102 14.19 21.86 4.06
N ASN A 103 12.92 22.09 4.37
CA ASN A 103 12.51 23.27 5.15
C ASN A 103 12.42 23.02 6.66
N PHE A 104 12.14 21.81 7.11
CA PHE A 104 11.79 21.55 8.52
C PHE A 104 12.65 20.51 9.22
N CYS A 105 13.43 19.72 8.48
CA CYS A 105 14.23 18.66 9.09
C CYS A 105 15.72 18.99 9.11
N ASN A 106 16.40 18.47 10.10
CA ASN A 106 17.84 18.64 10.30
C ASN A 106 18.61 17.39 9.90
N ALA A 107 19.90 17.52 9.71
CA ALA A 107 20.78 16.41 9.32
C ALA A 107 20.85 15.26 10.36
N THR A 108 20.41 15.50 11.60
CA THR A 108 20.36 14.52 12.68
C THR A 108 19.02 13.80 12.80
N ASP A 109 18.00 14.29 12.08
CA ASP A 109 16.67 13.71 12.12
C ASP A 109 16.65 12.39 11.36
N LYS A 110 15.98 11.40 11.94
CA LYS A 110 15.69 10.13 11.26
C LYS A 110 14.39 10.28 10.50
N ILE A 111 14.48 10.28 9.19
CA ILE A 111 13.35 10.57 8.31
C ILE A 111 13.02 9.34 7.50
N ALA A 112 11.77 8.89 7.60
CA ALA A 112 11.24 7.78 6.82
C ALA A 112 10.00 8.25 6.04
N ALA A 113 9.96 7.97 4.73
CA ALA A 113 8.83 8.19 3.86
C ALA A 113 8.27 6.85 3.40
N HIS A 114 7.01 6.57 3.75
CA HIS A 114 6.35 5.30 3.46
C HIS A 114 5.34 5.45 2.34
N PHE A 115 5.50 4.65 1.29
CA PHE A 115 4.66 4.64 0.09
C PHE A 115 3.85 3.35 0.04
N HIS A 116 2.54 3.48 -0.13
CA HIS A 116 1.63 2.35 -0.19
C HIS A 116 1.13 2.15 -1.62
N GLU A 117 1.24 0.92 -2.11
CA GLU A 117 0.81 0.49 -3.43
C GLU A 117 1.62 1.11 -4.59
N TRP A 118 1.59 0.43 -5.74
CA TRP A 118 2.24 0.90 -6.96
C TRP A 118 1.87 2.35 -7.34
N MET A 119 0.68 2.78 -6.96
CA MET A 119 0.13 4.11 -7.25
C MET A 119 0.95 5.25 -6.65
N THR A 120 1.63 5.03 -5.54
CA THR A 120 2.44 6.04 -4.87
C THR A 120 3.95 5.85 -5.05
N ALA A 121 4.36 4.73 -5.63
CA ALA A 121 5.75 4.30 -5.74
C ALA A 121 6.69 5.32 -6.39
N ALA A 122 6.19 6.11 -7.37
CA ALA A 122 6.97 7.14 -8.03
C ALA A 122 7.53 8.20 -7.07
N GLY A 123 6.86 8.43 -5.93
CA GLY A 123 7.30 9.36 -4.91
C GLY A 123 8.58 8.91 -4.21
N GLY A 124 8.64 7.65 -3.82
CA GLY A 124 9.84 7.08 -3.22
C GLY A 124 11.02 7.02 -4.21
N LEU A 125 10.75 6.65 -5.47
CA LEU A 125 11.76 6.69 -6.53
C LEU A 125 12.28 8.11 -6.77
N HIS A 126 11.41 9.14 -6.69
CA HIS A 126 11.82 10.53 -6.75
C HIS A 126 12.73 10.91 -5.57
N LEU A 127 12.35 10.57 -4.34
CA LEU A 127 13.13 10.87 -3.14
C LEU A 127 14.53 10.24 -3.17
N ARG A 128 14.66 9.03 -3.64
CA ARG A 128 15.97 8.35 -3.75
C ARG A 128 16.99 9.13 -4.55
N LYS A 129 16.55 9.94 -5.51
CA LYS A 129 17.40 10.77 -6.35
C LYS A 129 17.57 12.18 -5.80
N HIS A 130 16.50 12.78 -5.29
CA HIS A 130 16.46 14.21 -4.97
C HIS A 130 16.60 14.50 -3.47
N ALA A 131 16.30 13.54 -2.60
CA ALA A 131 16.51 13.61 -1.16
C ALA A 131 17.05 12.26 -0.64
N PRO A 132 18.28 11.87 -1.04
CA PRO A 132 18.83 10.54 -0.80
C PRO A 132 19.00 10.19 0.70
N TYR A 133 18.97 11.17 1.58
CA TYR A 133 19.02 11.02 3.04
C TYR A 133 17.68 10.61 3.66
N VAL A 134 16.59 10.65 2.91
CA VAL A 134 15.28 10.16 3.35
C VAL A 134 15.24 8.66 3.15
N ALA A 135 14.96 7.91 4.20
CA ALA A 135 14.68 6.48 4.10
C ALA A 135 13.34 6.27 3.39
N THR A 136 13.30 5.39 2.41
CA THR A 136 12.09 5.11 1.63
C THR A 136 11.58 3.70 1.90
N LEU A 137 10.31 3.58 2.27
CA LEU A 137 9.63 2.30 2.43
C LEU A 137 8.54 2.16 1.36
N PHE A 138 8.36 0.95 0.87
CA PHE A 138 7.30 0.60 -0.05
C PHE A 138 6.54 -0.62 0.45
N THR A 139 5.21 -0.49 0.58
CA THR A 139 4.33 -1.61 0.90
C THR A 139 3.40 -1.90 -0.28
N THR A 140 3.44 -3.13 -0.80
CA THR A 140 2.37 -3.64 -1.66
C THR A 140 1.38 -4.42 -0.81
N HIS A 141 0.10 -4.03 -0.87
CA HIS A 141 -0.99 -4.71 -0.15
C HIS A 141 -1.54 -5.88 -0.96
N ALA A 142 -1.40 -5.83 -2.28
CA ALA A 142 -1.77 -6.89 -3.22
C ALA A 142 -0.95 -6.72 -4.49
N THR A 143 -0.25 -7.76 -4.91
CA THR A 143 0.55 -7.65 -6.12
C THR A 143 -0.34 -7.45 -7.36
N VAL A 144 0.08 -6.59 -8.29
CA VAL A 144 -0.62 -6.36 -9.56
C VAL A 144 -0.86 -7.70 -10.27
N MET A 145 0.17 -8.52 -10.34
CA MET A 145 0.10 -9.80 -11.06
C MET A 145 -0.74 -10.85 -10.33
N GLY A 146 -0.65 -10.95 -8.99
CA GLY A 146 -1.47 -11.86 -8.20
C GLY A 146 -2.96 -11.57 -8.39
N ARG A 147 -3.32 -10.28 -8.32
CA ARG A 147 -4.69 -9.84 -8.58
C ARG A 147 -5.16 -10.16 -10.00
N CYS A 148 -4.30 -9.98 -11.01
CA CYS A 148 -4.64 -10.29 -12.41
C CYS A 148 -4.80 -11.79 -12.63
N ILE A 149 -3.90 -12.62 -12.10
CA ILE A 149 -3.95 -14.08 -12.25
C ILE A 149 -5.22 -14.62 -11.59
N ALA A 150 -5.47 -14.26 -10.33
CA ALA A 150 -6.67 -14.69 -9.60
C ALA A 150 -7.96 -14.18 -10.26
N GLY A 151 -7.99 -12.90 -10.67
CA GLY A 151 -9.14 -12.28 -11.32
C GLY A 151 -9.49 -12.88 -12.70
N ASN A 152 -8.52 -13.48 -13.38
CA ASN A 152 -8.73 -14.21 -14.63
C ASN A 152 -8.96 -15.72 -14.44
N GLY A 153 -9.14 -16.17 -13.20
CA GLY A 153 -9.47 -17.56 -12.89
C GLY A 153 -8.33 -18.56 -13.13
N LEU A 154 -7.09 -18.08 -13.21
CA LEU A 154 -5.93 -18.96 -13.31
C LEU A 154 -5.50 -19.46 -11.92
N PRO A 155 -4.94 -20.67 -11.83
CA PRO A 155 -4.41 -21.20 -10.57
C PRO A 155 -3.19 -20.36 -10.15
N LEU A 156 -3.33 -19.59 -9.08
CA LEU A 156 -2.28 -18.67 -8.64
C LEU A 156 -1.25 -19.37 -7.76
N TYR A 157 -1.70 -20.11 -6.76
CA TYR A 157 -0.84 -20.49 -5.64
C TYR A 157 -0.03 -21.75 -5.90
N ASN A 158 -0.63 -22.80 -6.48
CA ASN A 158 0.05 -24.05 -6.76
C ASN A 158 1.07 -23.93 -7.92
N ASP A 159 0.85 -22.98 -8.82
CA ASP A 159 1.68 -22.73 -9.98
C ASP A 159 2.53 -21.45 -9.88
N LEU A 160 2.51 -20.78 -8.73
CA LEU A 160 3.13 -19.48 -8.52
C LEU A 160 4.59 -19.40 -9.01
N ALA A 161 5.40 -20.42 -8.68
CA ALA A 161 6.79 -20.47 -9.09
C ALA A 161 7.02 -20.73 -10.59
N LYS A 162 5.99 -21.09 -11.33
CA LYS A 162 6.06 -21.40 -12.77
C LYS A 162 5.74 -20.18 -13.65
N PHE A 163 5.15 -19.15 -13.07
CA PHE A 163 4.76 -17.97 -13.83
C PHE A 163 5.95 -17.11 -14.23
N ASN A 164 5.95 -16.69 -15.49
CA ASN A 164 6.74 -15.55 -15.95
C ASN A 164 5.88 -14.29 -15.82
N ALA A 165 6.10 -13.52 -14.75
CA ALA A 165 5.28 -12.36 -14.43
C ALA A 165 5.34 -11.27 -15.52
N ASP A 166 6.51 -11.05 -16.12
CA ASP A 166 6.68 -10.03 -17.17
C ASP A 166 5.94 -10.43 -18.48
N GLU A 167 5.86 -11.73 -18.79
CA GLU A 167 5.08 -12.23 -19.92
C GLU A 167 3.58 -12.12 -19.67
N LEU A 168 3.13 -12.49 -18.47
CA LEU A 168 1.73 -12.35 -18.08
C LEU A 168 1.30 -10.88 -18.00
N ALA A 169 2.19 -9.98 -17.58
CA ALA A 169 1.91 -8.55 -17.57
C ALA A 169 1.61 -8.02 -18.98
N ARG A 170 2.34 -8.51 -19.99
CA ARG A 170 2.02 -8.21 -21.40
C ARG A 170 0.67 -8.79 -21.82
N ARG A 171 0.42 -10.05 -21.46
CA ARG A 171 -0.84 -10.73 -21.80
C ARG A 171 -2.06 -10.04 -21.19
N PHE A 172 -1.96 -9.55 -19.95
CA PHE A 172 -3.04 -8.86 -19.25
C PHE A 172 -3.06 -7.34 -19.48
N ASN A 173 -2.13 -6.82 -20.30
CA ASN A 173 -2.00 -5.38 -20.57
C ASN A 173 -1.79 -4.53 -19.29
N VAL A 174 -0.95 -5.02 -18.37
CA VAL A 174 -0.63 -4.35 -17.10
C VAL A 174 0.87 -4.11 -16.92
N VAL A 175 1.63 -4.09 -18.02
CA VAL A 175 3.10 -3.92 -18.00
C VAL A 175 3.53 -2.72 -17.19
N ALA A 176 2.91 -1.56 -17.40
CA ALA A 176 3.30 -0.34 -16.72
C ALA A 176 3.07 -0.43 -15.19
N LYS A 177 1.93 -0.95 -14.75
CA LYS A 177 1.62 -1.12 -13.33
C LYS A 177 2.55 -2.14 -12.68
N HIS A 178 2.79 -3.27 -13.33
CA HIS A 178 3.72 -4.30 -12.86
C HIS A 178 5.16 -3.79 -12.81
N SER A 179 5.60 -3.05 -13.84
CA SER A 179 6.95 -2.52 -13.90
C SER A 179 7.24 -1.56 -12.75
N ILE A 180 6.36 -0.60 -12.48
CA ILE A 180 6.58 0.34 -11.36
C ILE A 180 6.53 -0.35 -10.01
N GLU A 181 5.64 -1.34 -9.80
CA GLU A 181 5.58 -2.13 -8.57
C GLU A 181 6.89 -2.91 -8.35
N LYS A 182 7.39 -3.58 -9.39
CA LYS A 182 8.65 -4.33 -9.37
C LYS A 182 9.85 -3.43 -9.09
N MET A 183 9.91 -2.26 -9.71
CA MET A 183 11.00 -1.30 -9.49
C MET A 183 10.90 -0.65 -8.10
N ALA A 184 9.69 -0.38 -7.61
CA ALA A 184 9.50 0.07 -6.24
C ALA A 184 9.99 -0.98 -5.25
N ALA A 185 9.58 -2.23 -5.40
CA ALA A 185 10.09 -3.33 -4.59
C ALA A 185 11.63 -3.39 -4.61
N THR A 186 12.25 -3.16 -5.77
CA THR A 186 13.71 -3.27 -5.95
C THR A 186 14.49 -2.12 -5.31
N TYR A 187 13.99 -0.89 -5.44
CA TYR A 187 14.80 0.29 -5.14
C TYR A 187 14.51 0.96 -3.81
N HIS A 188 13.36 0.72 -3.14
CA HIS A 188 13.16 1.30 -1.80
C HIS A 188 14.07 0.67 -0.76
N ASP A 189 14.36 1.40 0.32
CA ASP A 189 15.26 0.98 1.40
C ASP A 189 14.67 -0.17 2.20
N ALA A 190 13.34 -0.21 2.35
CA ALA A 190 12.60 -1.38 2.82
C ALA A 190 11.41 -1.69 1.92
N PHE A 191 11.22 -2.95 1.60
CA PHE A 191 10.09 -3.48 0.87
C PHE A 191 9.23 -4.34 1.78
N LEU A 192 7.94 -4.01 1.90
CA LEU A 192 7.02 -4.60 2.86
C LEU A 192 5.76 -5.13 2.17
N THR A 193 5.09 -6.04 2.87
CA THR A 193 3.76 -6.50 2.50
C THR A 193 2.93 -6.85 3.74
N VAL A 194 1.66 -7.17 3.55
CA VAL A 194 0.69 -7.29 4.65
C VAL A 194 0.51 -8.72 5.19
N SER A 195 1.02 -9.73 4.48
CA SER A 195 0.84 -11.14 4.90
C SER A 195 1.85 -12.07 4.25
N ASP A 196 1.99 -13.27 4.84
CA ASP A 196 2.87 -14.31 4.30
C ASP A 196 2.45 -14.79 2.90
N ILE A 197 1.14 -14.84 2.63
CA ILE A 197 0.65 -15.24 1.31
C ILE A 197 1.06 -14.22 0.24
N THR A 198 0.93 -12.93 0.54
CA THR A 198 1.37 -11.87 -0.37
C THR A 198 2.90 -11.80 -0.45
N ALA A 199 3.63 -12.09 0.64
CA ALA A 199 5.09 -12.19 0.60
C ALA A 199 5.57 -13.26 -0.38
N ASN A 200 4.88 -14.39 -0.42
CA ASN A 200 5.18 -15.44 -1.39
C ASN A 200 4.89 -15.00 -2.83
N GLU A 201 3.80 -14.25 -3.06
CA GLU A 201 3.55 -13.63 -4.36
C GLU A 201 4.67 -12.65 -4.76
N CYS A 202 5.10 -11.78 -3.85
CA CYS A 202 6.19 -10.84 -4.09
C CYS A 202 7.48 -11.53 -4.54
N LYS A 203 7.86 -12.60 -3.85
CA LYS A 203 9.05 -13.38 -4.16
C LYS A 203 9.06 -13.88 -5.61
N TYR A 204 7.96 -14.43 -6.08
CA TYR A 204 7.89 -15.06 -7.41
C TYR A 204 7.46 -14.09 -8.51
N LEU A 205 6.59 -13.14 -8.22
CA LEU A 205 6.02 -12.24 -9.23
C LEU A 205 6.79 -10.92 -9.35
N LEU A 206 7.41 -10.42 -8.27
CA LEU A 206 8.25 -9.22 -8.30
C LEU A 206 9.75 -9.54 -8.30
N GLY A 207 10.12 -10.80 -7.99
CA GLY A 207 11.51 -11.24 -7.96
C GLY A 207 12.28 -10.76 -6.72
N ARG A 208 11.59 -10.25 -5.71
CA ARG A 208 12.16 -9.85 -4.43
C ARG A 208 11.27 -10.35 -3.28
N GLU A 209 11.89 -10.97 -2.29
CA GLU A 209 11.25 -11.29 -1.02
C GLU A 209 11.12 -10.00 -0.19
N PRO A 210 9.97 -9.71 0.43
CA PRO A 210 9.84 -8.54 1.31
C PRO A 210 10.78 -8.61 2.50
N ASP A 211 11.27 -7.44 2.92
CA ASP A 211 12.13 -7.31 4.09
C ASP A 211 11.33 -7.54 5.39
N GLY A 212 10.02 -7.27 5.38
CA GLY A 212 9.14 -7.48 6.51
C GLY A 212 7.68 -7.66 6.13
N ILE A 213 6.92 -8.22 7.06
CA ILE A 213 5.46 -8.31 6.98
C ILE A 213 4.87 -7.37 8.01
N THR A 214 4.08 -6.42 7.53
CA THR A 214 3.38 -5.40 8.33
C THR A 214 1.88 -5.61 8.19
N PRO A 215 1.27 -6.47 9.04
CA PRO A 215 -0.16 -6.75 8.97
C PRO A 215 -1.00 -5.49 9.19
N ASN A 216 -2.17 -5.45 8.58
CA ASN A 216 -3.10 -4.35 8.78
C ASN A 216 -3.76 -4.46 10.15
N GLY A 217 -3.57 -3.46 10.99
CA GLY A 217 -4.18 -3.39 12.31
C GLY A 217 -5.65 -2.96 12.27
N PHE A 218 -6.27 -3.03 13.43
CA PHE A 218 -7.66 -2.71 13.65
C PHE A 218 -7.81 -1.73 14.82
N GLU A 219 -8.88 -0.93 14.81
CA GLU A 219 -9.32 -0.11 15.94
C GLU A 219 -10.63 -0.67 16.47
N ASN A 220 -10.77 -0.75 17.79
CA ASN A 220 -11.95 -1.33 18.43
C ASN A 220 -12.83 -0.31 19.15
N ASP A 221 -12.54 0.98 19.04
CA ASP A 221 -13.27 2.06 19.75
C ASP A 221 -14.73 2.25 19.30
N PHE A 222 -15.12 1.66 18.18
CA PHE A 222 -16.50 1.64 17.68
C PHE A 222 -17.20 0.30 17.87
N VAL A 223 -16.55 -0.67 18.53
CA VAL A 223 -17.10 -2.00 18.79
C VAL A 223 -17.93 -1.97 20.08
N TRP A 224 -19.16 -2.44 20.00
CA TRP A 224 -20.05 -2.49 21.17
C TRP A 224 -19.71 -3.65 22.09
N THR A 225 -19.83 -3.43 23.40
CA THR A 225 -19.56 -4.43 24.45
C THR A 225 -20.66 -4.42 25.49
N GLY A 226 -20.74 -5.48 26.31
CA GLY A 226 -21.69 -5.58 27.43
C GLY A 226 -23.16 -5.45 27.01
N GLU A 227 -23.92 -4.69 27.79
CA GLU A 227 -25.37 -4.51 27.56
C GLU A 227 -25.71 -3.85 26.22
N GLU A 228 -24.83 -2.97 25.73
CA GLU A 228 -25.02 -2.34 24.43
C GLU A 228 -24.89 -3.35 23.29
N TYR A 229 -23.88 -4.24 23.36
CA TYR A 229 -23.74 -5.35 22.43
C TYR A 229 -24.99 -6.23 22.38
N ASP A 230 -25.50 -6.64 23.54
CA ASP A 230 -26.69 -7.49 23.63
C ASP A 230 -27.91 -6.80 23.01
N ALA A 231 -28.12 -5.52 23.31
CA ALA A 231 -29.21 -4.73 22.74
C ALA A 231 -29.12 -4.60 21.22
N LYS A 232 -27.92 -4.25 20.70
CA LYS A 232 -27.64 -4.13 19.25
C LYS A 232 -27.82 -5.48 18.55
N ARG A 233 -27.35 -6.56 19.16
CA ARG A 233 -27.51 -7.91 18.61
C ARG A 233 -29.01 -8.29 18.52
N ALA A 234 -29.79 -8.06 19.55
CA ALA A 234 -31.23 -8.35 19.54
C ALA A 234 -31.97 -7.54 18.46
N GLU A 235 -31.64 -6.25 18.34
CA GLU A 235 -32.21 -5.38 17.33
C GLU A 235 -31.86 -5.85 15.90
N ALA A 236 -30.59 -6.18 15.67
CA ALA A 236 -30.10 -6.69 14.38
C ALA A 236 -30.83 -7.98 13.99
N ARG A 237 -30.91 -8.95 14.91
CA ARG A 237 -31.58 -10.24 14.66
C ARG A 237 -33.04 -10.06 14.33
N THR A 238 -33.74 -9.18 15.07
CA THR A 238 -35.17 -8.85 14.80
C THR A 238 -35.33 -8.30 13.39
N ALA A 239 -34.47 -7.35 12.98
CA ALA A 239 -34.52 -6.75 11.64
C ALA A 239 -34.23 -7.80 10.57
N MET A 240 -33.18 -8.60 10.74
CA MET A 240 -32.78 -9.63 9.77
C MET A 240 -33.87 -10.69 9.58
N ILE A 241 -34.42 -11.22 10.68
CA ILE A 241 -35.49 -12.21 10.61
C ILE A 241 -36.76 -11.62 9.96
N SER A 242 -37.17 -10.42 10.36
CA SER A 242 -38.36 -9.75 9.81
C SER A 242 -38.22 -9.51 8.30
N VAL A 243 -37.07 -9.02 7.83
CA VAL A 243 -36.82 -8.81 6.39
C VAL A 243 -36.82 -10.14 5.64
N ALA A 244 -36.18 -11.18 6.20
CA ALA A 244 -36.17 -12.50 5.57
C ALA A 244 -37.55 -13.12 5.46
N GLU A 245 -38.35 -13.05 6.54
CA GLU A 245 -39.72 -13.56 6.56
C GLU A 245 -40.62 -12.84 5.56
N ALA A 246 -40.50 -11.51 5.48
CA ALA A 246 -41.21 -10.70 4.50
C ALA A 246 -40.75 -11.06 3.06
N CYS A 247 -39.46 -11.08 2.84
CA CYS A 247 -38.85 -11.31 1.53
C CYS A 247 -39.23 -12.68 0.93
N LEU A 248 -39.23 -13.73 1.78
CA LEU A 248 -39.43 -15.12 1.36
C LEU A 248 -40.88 -15.60 1.47
N GLY A 249 -41.73 -14.87 2.19
CA GLY A 249 -43.06 -15.35 2.57
C GLY A 249 -43.01 -16.59 3.50
N HIS A 250 -41.93 -16.74 4.26
CA HIS A 250 -41.67 -17.87 5.13
C HIS A 250 -41.62 -17.41 6.60
N LYS A 251 -42.28 -18.14 7.50
CA LYS A 251 -42.21 -17.90 8.94
C LYS A 251 -41.34 -18.97 9.61
N PHE A 252 -40.29 -18.53 10.29
CA PHE A 252 -39.41 -19.44 11.03
C PHE A 252 -40.15 -20.02 12.23
N ARG A 253 -40.08 -21.34 12.40
CA ARG A 253 -40.75 -22.03 13.55
C ARG A 253 -40.08 -21.75 14.88
N LYS A 254 -38.75 -21.57 14.81
CA LYS A 254 -37.89 -21.17 15.92
C LYS A 254 -36.88 -20.17 15.35
N GLU A 255 -36.23 -19.44 16.24
CA GLU A 255 -35.18 -18.53 15.85
C GLU A 255 -34.11 -19.26 15.03
N PRO A 256 -33.85 -18.84 13.74
CA PRO A 256 -32.93 -19.52 12.88
C PRO A 256 -31.48 -19.27 13.30
N LEU A 257 -30.56 -20.13 12.83
CA LEU A 257 -29.14 -19.84 12.84
C LEU A 257 -28.86 -18.82 11.77
N ILE A 258 -28.32 -17.65 12.11
CA ILE A 258 -27.99 -16.60 11.14
C ILE A 258 -26.51 -16.73 10.73
N VAL A 259 -26.29 -17.03 9.46
CA VAL A 259 -24.97 -17.18 8.85
C VAL A 259 -24.76 -16.05 7.85
N GLY A 260 -23.57 -15.45 7.78
CA GLY A 260 -23.32 -14.36 6.83
C GLY A 260 -22.01 -14.45 6.07
N THR A 261 -22.00 -13.83 4.91
CA THR A 261 -20.79 -13.45 4.18
C THR A 261 -20.94 -12.04 3.64
N SER A 262 -19.83 -11.32 3.54
CA SER A 262 -19.80 -9.93 3.07
C SER A 262 -18.51 -9.63 2.33
N GLY A 263 -18.48 -8.50 1.63
CA GLY A 263 -17.29 -8.02 0.96
C GLY A 263 -17.60 -7.41 -0.42
N ARG A 264 -16.54 -7.16 -1.21
CA ARG A 264 -16.70 -6.72 -2.59
C ARG A 264 -17.26 -7.83 -3.47
N TYR A 265 -17.96 -7.46 -4.52
CA TYR A 265 -18.54 -8.43 -5.45
C TYR A 265 -17.46 -9.03 -6.38
N GLU A 266 -16.66 -9.90 -5.83
CA GLU A 266 -15.67 -10.71 -6.55
C GLU A 266 -16.03 -12.19 -6.37
N PHE A 267 -16.94 -12.71 -7.22
CA PHE A 267 -17.64 -13.97 -7.03
C PHE A 267 -16.73 -15.15 -6.64
N ARG A 268 -15.61 -15.34 -7.37
CA ARG A 268 -14.62 -16.37 -7.10
C ARG A 268 -13.60 -15.95 -6.03
N ASN A 269 -13.05 -14.72 -6.16
CA ASN A 269 -11.97 -14.28 -5.26
C ASN A 269 -12.41 -14.16 -3.80
N LYS A 270 -13.67 -13.78 -3.56
CA LYS A 270 -14.26 -13.77 -2.21
C LYS A 270 -14.88 -15.10 -1.82
N GLY A 271 -14.84 -16.12 -2.69
CA GLY A 271 -15.36 -17.46 -2.42
C GLY A 271 -16.88 -17.52 -2.28
N LEU A 272 -17.62 -16.60 -2.93
CA LEU A 272 -19.08 -16.60 -2.90
C LEU A 272 -19.65 -17.87 -3.54
N ASP A 273 -19.00 -18.39 -4.58
CA ASP A 273 -19.26 -19.69 -5.20
C ASP A 273 -19.16 -20.83 -4.20
N VAL A 274 -18.05 -20.93 -3.50
CA VAL A 274 -17.79 -21.94 -2.46
C VAL A 274 -18.78 -21.81 -1.31
N PHE A 275 -19.09 -20.58 -0.87
CA PHE A 275 -20.09 -20.35 0.17
C PHE A 275 -21.48 -20.86 -0.23
N ILE A 276 -21.95 -20.54 -1.44
CA ILE A 276 -23.26 -20.98 -1.92
C ILE A 276 -23.30 -22.51 -2.07
N GLU A 277 -22.25 -23.14 -2.61
CA GLU A 277 -22.18 -24.58 -2.72
C GLU A 277 -22.14 -25.28 -1.34
N SER A 278 -21.45 -24.68 -0.36
CA SER A 278 -21.47 -25.17 1.04
C SER A 278 -22.87 -25.13 1.64
N LEU A 279 -23.63 -24.05 1.38
CA LEU A 279 -25.03 -23.95 1.83
C LEU A 279 -25.94 -24.98 1.17
N LYS A 280 -25.71 -25.33 -0.12
CA LYS A 280 -26.45 -26.39 -0.81
C LYS A 280 -26.18 -27.75 -0.16
N LYS A 281 -24.92 -28.05 0.18
CA LYS A 281 -24.54 -29.29 0.88
C LYS A 281 -25.16 -29.32 2.27
N LEU A 282 -25.16 -28.21 3.00
CA LEU A 282 -25.79 -28.10 4.30
C LEU A 282 -27.30 -28.34 4.21
N ALA A 283 -27.98 -27.74 3.23
CA ALA A 283 -29.42 -27.89 3.01
C ALA A 283 -29.84 -29.34 2.68
N ALA A 284 -28.97 -30.05 1.96
CA ALA A 284 -29.17 -31.46 1.64
C ALA A 284 -28.92 -32.44 2.80
N SER A 285 -28.41 -31.97 3.94
CA SER A 285 -28.05 -32.81 5.08
C SER A 285 -29.26 -33.13 5.95
N ASP A 286 -29.58 -34.42 6.10
CA ASP A 286 -30.61 -34.90 7.04
C ASP A 286 -30.25 -34.65 8.51
N ARG A 287 -29.00 -34.40 8.80
CA ARG A 287 -28.48 -34.09 10.15
C ARG A 287 -28.83 -32.68 10.60
N LEU A 288 -29.13 -31.76 9.68
CA LEU A 288 -29.53 -30.41 10.03
C LEU A 288 -30.90 -30.39 10.71
N LYS A 289 -30.95 -29.96 11.97
CA LYS A 289 -32.18 -29.92 12.80
C LYS A 289 -32.76 -28.53 12.95
N ARG A 290 -31.92 -27.48 12.81
CA ARG A 290 -32.29 -26.08 12.97
C ARG A 290 -32.39 -25.41 11.59
N GLU A 291 -33.34 -24.49 11.42
CA GLU A 291 -33.38 -23.66 10.21
C GLU A 291 -32.20 -22.71 10.21
N VAL A 292 -31.65 -22.46 9.02
CA VAL A 292 -30.53 -21.55 8.79
C VAL A 292 -30.98 -20.41 7.89
N LEU A 293 -30.66 -19.18 8.29
CA LEU A 293 -30.87 -17.98 7.52
C LEU A 293 -29.50 -17.44 7.09
N ALA A 294 -29.18 -17.57 5.80
CA ALA A 294 -27.91 -17.15 5.26
C ALA A 294 -28.03 -15.79 4.57
N TYR A 295 -27.15 -14.87 4.90
CA TYR A 295 -27.05 -13.54 4.30
C TYR A 295 -25.84 -13.44 3.39
N ILE A 296 -26.05 -12.94 2.17
CA ILE A 296 -24.99 -12.55 1.24
C ILE A 296 -25.08 -11.02 1.08
N THR A 297 -24.24 -10.30 1.82
CA THR A 297 -24.24 -8.83 1.86
C THR A 297 -23.08 -8.30 0.98
N VAL A 298 -23.31 -8.29 -0.32
CA VAL A 298 -22.32 -7.97 -1.34
C VAL A 298 -22.91 -6.94 -2.31
N PRO A 299 -22.38 -5.69 -2.35
CA PRO A 299 -22.96 -4.63 -3.19
C PRO A 299 -22.79 -4.95 -4.68
N ALA A 300 -23.88 -4.86 -5.41
CA ALA A 300 -23.97 -5.02 -6.86
C ALA A 300 -24.66 -3.83 -7.51
N GLY A 301 -24.55 -3.69 -8.81
CA GLY A 301 -25.34 -2.73 -9.57
C GLY A 301 -26.84 -2.99 -9.37
N ASN A 302 -27.56 -2.04 -8.79
CA ASN A 302 -28.98 -2.18 -8.48
C ASN A 302 -29.77 -0.91 -8.81
N ARG A 303 -31.09 -1.08 -8.98
CA ARG A 303 -32.05 -0.01 -9.31
C ARG A 303 -32.84 0.45 -8.09
N GLY A 304 -32.33 0.21 -6.91
CA GLY A 304 -32.96 0.55 -5.63
C GLY A 304 -33.68 -0.63 -4.97
N PRO A 305 -34.22 -0.38 -3.75
CA PRO A 305 -34.90 -1.39 -2.94
C PRO A 305 -36.20 -1.88 -3.61
N ARG A 306 -36.57 -3.11 -3.30
CA ARG A 306 -37.84 -3.67 -3.79
C ARG A 306 -39.02 -2.93 -3.16
N ALA A 307 -39.85 -2.30 -4.00
CA ALA A 307 -40.99 -1.50 -3.56
C ALA A 307 -42.08 -2.32 -2.84
N ASP A 308 -42.31 -3.57 -3.30
CA ASP A 308 -43.23 -4.51 -2.67
C ASP A 308 -42.76 -4.90 -1.27
N LEU A 309 -41.45 -5.15 -1.10
CA LEU A 309 -40.84 -5.46 0.20
C LEU A 309 -40.92 -4.26 1.14
N GLN A 310 -40.62 -3.06 0.68
CA GLN A 310 -40.77 -1.83 1.48
C GLN A 310 -42.22 -1.64 1.96
N ALA A 311 -43.19 -1.81 1.06
CA ALA A 311 -44.60 -1.68 1.39
C ALA A 311 -45.03 -2.72 2.45
N HIS A 312 -44.60 -3.99 2.29
CA HIS A 312 -44.91 -5.07 3.23
C HIS A 312 -44.27 -4.88 4.62
N LEU A 313 -43.02 -4.38 4.65
CA LEU A 313 -42.35 -4.06 5.91
C LEU A 313 -43.02 -2.90 6.66
N ALA A 314 -43.57 -1.94 5.91
CA ALA A 314 -44.36 -0.83 6.50
C ALA A 314 -45.77 -1.25 6.93
N ASP A 315 -46.41 -2.10 6.15
CA ASP A 315 -47.75 -2.66 6.42
C ASP A 315 -47.79 -4.15 6.00
N PRO A 316 -47.76 -5.07 6.95
CA PRO A 316 -47.80 -6.52 6.68
C PRO A 316 -49.02 -7.02 5.88
N ALA A 317 -50.09 -6.19 5.74
CA ALA A 317 -51.22 -6.50 4.87
C ALA A 317 -50.93 -6.21 3.38
N SER A 318 -49.91 -5.44 3.06
CA SER A 318 -49.49 -5.15 1.68
C SER A 318 -49.01 -6.43 1.00
N PRO A 319 -49.44 -6.68 -0.27
CA PRO A 319 -49.02 -7.87 -0.97
C PRO A 319 -47.54 -7.80 -1.31
N ILE A 320 -46.89 -8.96 -1.23
CA ILE A 320 -45.49 -9.11 -1.63
C ILE A 320 -45.41 -9.99 -2.90
N ASP A 321 -44.58 -9.59 -3.85
CA ASP A 321 -44.36 -10.40 -5.05
C ASP A 321 -43.41 -11.56 -4.70
N GLY A 322 -43.97 -12.77 -4.60
CA GLY A 322 -43.25 -14.00 -4.38
C GLY A 322 -42.48 -14.53 -5.62
N GLY A 323 -42.19 -13.68 -6.62
CA GLY A 323 -41.58 -14.07 -7.89
C GLY A 323 -40.26 -14.82 -7.77
N GLN A 324 -39.65 -15.11 -8.90
CA GLN A 324 -38.44 -15.94 -9.02
C GLN A 324 -37.24 -15.46 -8.17
N TYR A 325 -37.22 -14.17 -7.83
CA TYR A 325 -36.11 -13.54 -7.13
C TYR A 325 -36.47 -13.04 -5.73
N LYS A 326 -37.41 -13.74 -5.09
CA LYS A 326 -37.92 -13.40 -3.77
C LYS A 326 -36.84 -13.26 -2.67
N TYR A 327 -35.67 -13.88 -2.87
CA TYR A 327 -34.52 -13.82 -1.97
C TYR A 327 -33.68 -12.53 -2.08
N SER A 328 -33.88 -11.68 -3.09
CA SER A 328 -33.15 -10.42 -3.23
C SER A 328 -33.90 -9.26 -2.61
N THR A 329 -33.18 -8.40 -1.88
CA THR A 329 -33.76 -7.20 -1.23
C THR A 329 -33.91 -6.01 -2.19
N HIS A 330 -33.12 -5.97 -3.26
CA HIS A 330 -33.08 -4.88 -4.23
C HIS A 330 -33.23 -5.42 -5.65
N TYR A 331 -33.67 -4.57 -6.58
CA TYR A 331 -33.73 -4.89 -8.00
C TYR A 331 -32.34 -4.76 -8.63
N LEU A 332 -31.78 -5.85 -9.13
CA LEU A 332 -30.49 -5.85 -9.82
C LEU A 332 -30.58 -5.20 -11.21
N GLU A 333 -29.53 -4.52 -11.65
CA GLU A 333 -29.42 -4.00 -13.02
C GLU A 333 -29.33 -5.11 -14.06
N TYR A 334 -28.55 -6.16 -13.78
CA TYR A 334 -28.26 -7.26 -14.69
C TYR A 334 -28.66 -8.61 -14.09
N GLN A 335 -29.89 -8.71 -13.62
CA GLN A 335 -30.43 -9.83 -12.86
C GLN A 335 -30.21 -11.21 -13.51
N ASN A 336 -30.38 -11.33 -14.84
CA ASN A 336 -30.27 -12.61 -15.54
C ASN A 336 -28.82 -13.09 -15.76
N SER A 337 -27.85 -12.21 -15.61
CA SER A 337 -26.42 -12.52 -15.76
C SER A 337 -25.63 -12.43 -14.46
N ASP A 338 -26.30 -12.13 -13.35
CA ASP A 338 -25.67 -12.05 -12.05
C ASP A 338 -25.21 -13.43 -11.56
N PRO A 339 -23.92 -13.59 -11.19
CA PRO A 339 -23.38 -14.89 -10.79
C PRO A 339 -24.04 -15.49 -9.53
N ILE A 340 -24.38 -14.66 -8.52
CA ILE A 340 -25.06 -15.13 -7.28
C ILE A 340 -26.45 -15.60 -7.64
N VAL A 341 -27.20 -14.83 -8.42
CA VAL A 341 -28.54 -15.19 -8.89
C VAL A 341 -28.49 -16.50 -9.68
N ASN A 342 -27.54 -16.66 -10.58
CA ASN A 342 -27.39 -17.88 -11.38
C ASN A 342 -27.04 -19.09 -10.51
N ALA A 343 -26.23 -18.91 -9.46
CA ALA A 343 -25.88 -19.98 -8.52
C ALA A 343 -27.05 -20.39 -7.61
N LEU A 344 -27.97 -19.46 -7.29
CA LEU A 344 -29.12 -19.71 -6.43
C LEU A 344 -30.32 -20.28 -7.20
N ASN A 345 -30.59 -19.78 -8.42
CA ASN A 345 -31.76 -20.15 -9.19
C ASN A 345 -31.85 -21.65 -9.46
N GLY A 346 -33.02 -22.22 -9.16
CA GLY A 346 -33.30 -23.64 -9.35
C GLY A 346 -32.54 -24.57 -8.40
N SER A 347 -31.81 -24.02 -7.43
CA SER A 347 -31.14 -24.82 -6.41
C SER A 347 -32.06 -25.16 -5.24
N ILE A 348 -31.66 -26.13 -4.40
CA ILE A 348 -32.35 -26.49 -3.17
C ILE A 348 -32.57 -25.27 -2.24
N LEU A 349 -31.70 -24.24 -2.30
CA LEU A 349 -31.77 -23.05 -1.46
C LEU A 349 -32.96 -22.15 -1.75
N THR A 350 -33.56 -22.29 -2.93
CA THR A 350 -34.74 -21.50 -3.36
C THR A 350 -36.06 -22.26 -3.22
N THR A 351 -36.02 -23.51 -2.74
CA THR A 351 -37.25 -24.30 -2.51
C THR A 351 -37.89 -23.96 -1.16
N ASP A 352 -39.21 -24.11 -1.08
CA ASP A 352 -39.96 -23.77 0.14
C ASP A 352 -39.66 -24.71 1.30
N ASP A 353 -39.34 -25.99 1.03
CA ASP A 353 -39.01 -27.02 2.05
C ASP A 353 -37.58 -26.93 2.56
N SER A 354 -36.71 -26.13 1.90
CA SER A 354 -35.32 -26.00 2.34
C SER A 354 -35.22 -25.50 3.77
N LYS A 355 -34.40 -26.15 4.57
CA LYS A 355 -34.07 -25.67 5.92
C LYS A 355 -33.02 -24.53 5.89
N VAL A 356 -32.39 -24.27 4.77
CA VAL A 356 -31.44 -23.17 4.58
C VAL A 356 -32.12 -22.15 3.67
N LYS A 357 -32.38 -20.98 4.20
CA LYS A 357 -32.96 -19.85 3.50
C LYS A 357 -31.86 -18.83 3.21
N VAL A 358 -31.85 -18.24 2.03
CA VAL A 358 -30.83 -17.27 1.61
C VAL A 358 -31.48 -15.93 1.33
N ILE A 359 -30.84 -14.86 1.81
CA ILE A 359 -31.16 -13.47 1.45
C ILE A 359 -29.92 -12.83 0.82
N PHE A 360 -30.10 -12.32 -0.39
CA PHE A 360 -29.10 -11.54 -1.09
C PHE A 360 -29.40 -10.03 -0.92
N VAL A 361 -28.41 -9.30 -0.42
CA VAL A 361 -28.47 -7.85 -0.19
C VAL A 361 -27.48 -7.17 -1.11
N PRO A 362 -27.87 -6.83 -2.36
CA PRO A 362 -26.95 -6.31 -3.38
C PRO A 362 -26.76 -4.80 -3.27
N THR A 363 -26.53 -4.28 -2.07
CA THR A 363 -26.33 -2.84 -1.87
C THR A 363 -25.33 -2.60 -0.73
N TYR A 364 -24.74 -1.40 -0.72
CA TYR A 364 -24.03 -0.92 0.46
C TYR A 364 -25.03 -0.63 1.58
N LEU A 365 -24.85 -1.32 2.71
CA LEU A 365 -25.66 -1.09 3.91
C LEU A 365 -25.35 0.28 4.51
N ASN A 366 -26.39 1.08 4.70
CA ASN A 366 -26.32 2.41 5.30
C ASN A 366 -27.70 2.83 5.82
N LYS A 367 -27.76 3.97 6.52
CA LYS A 367 -29.00 4.50 7.11
C LYS A 367 -30.11 4.84 6.10
N ALA A 368 -29.84 4.74 4.80
CA ALA A 368 -30.75 5.09 3.72
C ALA A 368 -30.86 4.01 2.63
N ASP A 369 -30.47 2.75 2.92
CA ASP A 369 -30.54 1.65 1.94
C ASP A 369 -31.98 1.28 1.52
N GLY A 370 -32.98 1.71 2.28
CA GLY A 370 -34.38 1.56 1.97
C GLY A 370 -35.02 0.24 2.42
N ILE A 371 -34.24 -0.69 2.98
CA ILE A 371 -34.75 -1.97 3.50
C ILE A 371 -34.37 -2.10 4.99
N PHE A 372 -33.09 -2.15 5.32
CA PHE A 372 -32.60 -2.28 6.71
C PHE A 372 -32.46 -0.91 7.37
N ASN A 373 -32.01 0.09 6.61
CA ASN A 373 -31.66 1.44 7.09
C ASN A 373 -30.69 1.38 8.28
N LYS A 374 -29.73 0.46 8.18
CA LYS A 374 -28.70 0.16 9.18
C LYS A 374 -27.33 0.07 8.52
N ASP A 375 -26.32 0.48 9.27
CA ASP A 375 -24.94 0.30 8.82
C ASP A 375 -24.53 -1.18 8.91
N TYR A 376 -23.46 -1.52 8.19
CA TYR A 376 -22.98 -2.89 8.09
C TYR A 376 -22.77 -3.55 9.47
N TYR A 377 -22.11 -2.86 10.40
CA TYR A 377 -21.82 -3.41 11.74
C TYR A 377 -23.09 -3.63 12.57
N GLU A 378 -24.09 -2.79 12.38
CA GLU A 378 -25.39 -2.95 13.07
C GLU A 378 -26.15 -4.21 12.63
N LEU A 379 -25.82 -4.80 11.48
CA LEU A 379 -26.34 -6.10 11.06
C LEU A 379 -25.37 -7.24 11.35
N LEU A 380 -24.05 -7.00 11.20
CA LEU A 380 -23.03 -8.00 11.48
C LEU A 380 -23.17 -8.60 12.88
N VAL A 381 -23.35 -7.76 13.89
CA VAL A 381 -23.50 -8.19 15.30
C VAL A 381 -24.67 -9.16 15.52
N GLY A 382 -25.68 -9.16 14.65
CA GLY A 382 -26.82 -10.08 14.67
C GLY A 382 -26.51 -11.49 14.17
N MET A 383 -25.43 -11.69 13.47
CA MET A 383 -25.04 -13.00 12.92
C MET A 383 -24.54 -13.94 14.03
N ASP A 384 -24.73 -15.23 13.84
CA ASP A 384 -24.21 -16.26 14.75
C ASP A 384 -22.82 -16.72 14.35
N ILE A 385 -22.56 -16.78 13.05
CA ILE A 385 -21.29 -17.16 12.46
C ILE A 385 -21.16 -16.55 11.06
N THR A 386 -19.97 -16.15 10.70
CA THR A 386 -19.66 -15.67 9.35
C THR A 386 -18.73 -16.64 8.61
N VAL A 387 -18.78 -16.61 7.30
CA VAL A 387 -17.98 -17.48 6.43
C VAL A 387 -17.36 -16.64 5.32
N PHE A 388 -16.04 -16.57 5.30
CA PHE A 388 -15.26 -15.84 4.30
C PHE A 388 -14.28 -16.80 3.60
N PRO A 389 -14.76 -17.64 2.68
CA PRO A 389 -13.93 -18.65 2.05
C PRO A 389 -13.17 -18.07 0.86
N SER A 390 -12.44 -16.97 1.07
CA SER A 390 -11.75 -16.28 0.00
C SER A 390 -10.69 -17.14 -0.69
N TYR A 391 -10.61 -17.01 -2.01
CA TYR A 391 -9.53 -17.54 -2.84
C TYR A 391 -8.38 -16.55 -2.95
N TYR A 392 -8.68 -15.24 -3.06
CA TYR A 392 -7.69 -14.18 -3.13
C TYR A 392 -8.02 -13.09 -2.11
N GLU A 393 -7.30 -13.09 -1.00
CA GLU A 393 -7.50 -12.12 0.10
C GLU A 393 -6.14 -11.80 0.75
N PRO A 394 -5.41 -10.78 0.30
CA PRO A 394 -4.08 -10.43 0.83
C PRO A 394 -4.03 -10.25 2.34
N TRP A 395 -5.05 -9.64 2.94
CA TRP A 395 -5.23 -9.58 4.39
C TRP A 395 -6.58 -10.16 4.80
N GLY A 396 -7.64 -9.40 4.74
CA GLY A 396 -8.99 -9.80 5.10
C GLY A 396 -9.52 -9.04 6.30
N TYR A 397 -10.01 -7.83 6.06
CA TYR A 397 -10.69 -7.05 7.10
C TYR A 397 -12.02 -7.65 7.49
N THR A 398 -12.80 -8.19 6.55
CA THR A 398 -14.13 -8.74 6.85
C THR A 398 -14.12 -9.86 7.90
N PRO A 399 -13.23 -10.86 7.88
CA PRO A 399 -13.12 -11.80 8.98
C PRO A 399 -12.62 -11.17 10.28
N LEU A 400 -11.71 -10.19 10.21
CA LEU A 400 -11.21 -9.48 11.39
C LEU A 400 -12.32 -8.63 12.03
N GLU A 401 -13.08 -7.88 11.26
CA GLU A 401 -14.26 -7.13 11.73
C GLU A 401 -15.30 -8.04 12.37
N SER A 402 -15.55 -9.20 11.77
CA SER A 402 -16.48 -10.19 12.30
C SER A 402 -16.09 -10.64 13.71
N VAL A 403 -14.84 -11.05 13.91
CA VAL A 403 -14.37 -11.48 15.25
C VAL A 403 -14.33 -10.33 16.26
N ALA A 404 -14.06 -9.09 15.81
CA ALA A 404 -14.11 -7.91 16.66
C ALA A 404 -15.52 -7.64 17.20
N PHE A 405 -16.55 -7.93 16.41
CA PHE A 405 -17.95 -7.89 16.86
C PHE A 405 -18.42 -9.21 17.52
N SER A 406 -17.48 -10.00 18.04
CA SER A 406 -17.77 -11.27 18.76
C SER A 406 -18.56 -12.27 17.90
N VAL A 407 -18.38 -12.26 16.59
CA VAL A 407 -19.00 -13.23 15.68
C VAL A 407 -17.97 -14.27 15.26
N PRO A 408 -18.12 -15.55 15.68
CA PRO A 408 -17.24 -16.62 15.22
C PRO A 408 -17.17 -16.69 13.69
N THR A 409 -15.99 -17.00 13.17
CA THR A 409 -15.70 -16.85 11.74
C THR A 409 -15.03 -18.08 11.15
N ILE A 410 -15.47 -18.50 9.96
CA ILE A 410 -14.78 -19.47 9.12
C ILE A 410 -14.06 -18.72 8.00
N THR A 411 -12.76 -18.96 7.86
CA THR A 411 -11.93 -18.38 6.78
C THR A 411 -11.00 -19.43 6.21
N THR A 412 -10.08 -19.05 5.32
CA THR A 412 -9.19 -20.00 4.64
C THR A 412 -7.73 -19.61 4.80
N THR A 413 -6.84 -20.56 4.49
CA THR A 413 -5.38 -20.32 4.40
C THR A 413 -4.97 -19.44 3.21
N LEU A 414 -5.89 -19.10 2.29
CA LEU A 414 -5.65 -18.15 1.21
C LEU A 414 -6.06 -16.72 1.56
N ALA A 415 -6.45 -16.48 2.81
CA ALA A 415 -6.62 -15.16 3.39
C ALA A 415 -5.45 -14.85 4.34
N GLY A 416 -4.84 -13.69 4.22
CA GLY A 416 -3.72 -13.28 5.08
C GLY A 416 -4.06 -13.32 6.56
N PHE A 417 -5.24 -12.81 6.95
CA PHE A 417 -5.76 -12.90 8.32
C PHE A 417 -5.93 -14.36 8.76
N GLY A 418 -6.45 -15.24 7.90
CA GLY A 418 -6.58 -16.66 8.22
C GLY A 418 -5.24 -17.31 8.53
N LEU A 419 -4.23 -17.08 7.68
CA LEU A 419 -2.87 -17.58 7.95
C LEU A 419 -2.25 -16.98 9.20
N TRP A 420 -2.51 -15.71 9.47
CA TRP A 420 -2.02 -15.03 10.65
C TRP A 420 -2.61 -15.63 11.93
N VAL A 421 -3.93 -15.92 11.93
CA VAL A 421 -4.61 -16.59 13.05
C VAL A 421 -4.14 -18.03 13.22
N ASP A 422 -3.98 -18.77 12.13
CA ASP A 422 -3.54 -20.18 12.15
C ASP A 422 -2.15 -20.40 12.81
N LYS A 423 -1.33 -19.35 12.82
CA LYS A 423 -0.01 -19.32 13.50
C LYS A 423 -0.10 -19.01 14.99
N GLN A 424 -1.26 -18.59 15.49
CA GLN A 424 -1.45 -18.28 16.90
C GLN A 424 -1.78 -19.54 17.70
N ARG A 425 -1.91 -19.37 19.02
CA ARG A 425 -2.30 -20.47 19.91
C ARG A 425 -3.72 -20.92 19.58
N GLU A 426 -4.08 -22.14 20.02
CA GLU A 426 -5.44 -22.67 19.91
C GLU A 426 -6.51 -21.65 20.34
N HIS A 427 -7.50 -21.47 19.49
CA HIS A 427 -8.61 -20.56 19.67
C HIS A 427 -9.90 -21.22 19.14
N LEU A 428 -11.04 -20.79 19.66
CA LEU A 428 -12.36 -21.32 19.26
C LEU A 428 -13.12 -20.37 18.32
N GLY A 429 -12.72 -19.10 18.28
CA GLY A 429 -13.45 -18.04 17.58
C GLY A 429 -13.27 -18.01 16.07
N VAL A 430 -12.22 -18.65 15.54
CA VAL A 430 -11.94 -18.71 14.09
C VAL A 430 -11.62 -20.13 13.68
N GLU A 431 -12.30 -20.62 12.65
CA GLU A 431 -11.93 -21.87 11.99
C GLU A 431 -11.21 -21.53 10.66
N VAL A 432 -9.95 -21.96 10.52
CA VAL A 432 -9.16 -21.73 9.30
C VAL A 432 -9.13 -23.01 8.48
N ILE A 433 -9.76 -22.97 7.31
CA ILE A 433 -9.82 -24.13 6.41
C ILE A 433 -8.69 -24.04 5.39
N ARG A 434 -7.93 -25.14 5.25
CA ARG A 434 -6.92 -25.23 4.19
C ARG A 434 -7.57 -25.16 2.82
N ARG A 435 -7.20 -24.18 2.02
CA ARG A 435 -7.60 -23.97 0.64
C ARG A 435 -6.38 -23.92 -0.27
N ASP A 436 -6.52 -24.45 -1.48
CA ASP A 436 -5.57 -24.33 -2.59
C ASP A 436 -6.32 -24.15 -3.92
N ASP A 437 -5.61 -24.16 -5.04
CA ASP A 437 -6.21 -23.91 -6.36
C ASP A 437 -7.21 -25.00 -6.82
N TYR A 438 -7.21 -26.18 -6.21
CA TYR A 438 -7.89 -27.37 -6.75
C TYR A 438 -8.80 -28.07 -5.75
N ASN A 439 -8.90 -27.60 -4.50
CA ASN A 439 -9.64 -28.29 -3.46
C ASN A 439 -10.98 -27.66 -3.09
N ASP A 440 -11.59 -26.87 -3.95
CA ASP A 440 -12.86 -26.16 -3.68
C ASP A 440 -13.94 -27.10 -3.12
N LYS A 441 -14.12 -28.31 -3.67
CA LYS A 441 -15.11 -29.28 -3.17
C LYS A 441 -14.86 -29.73 -1.74
N GLU A 442 -13.61 -29.93 -1.36
CA GLU A 442 -13.23 -30.26 0.01
C GLU A 442 -13.53 -29.10 0.96
N VAL A 443 -13.23 -27.88 0.52
CA VAL A 443 -13.53 -26.65 1.30
C VAL A 443 -15.02 -26.48 1.50
N GLU A 444 -15.84 -26.69 0.45
CA GLU A 444 -17.30 -26.66 0.53
C GLU A 444 -17.84 -27.68 1.54
N GLU A 445 -17.32 -28.92 1.56
CA GLU A 445 -17.70 -29.97 2.50
C GLU A 445 -17.32 -29.60 3.92
N LYS A 446 -16.11 -29.10 4.14
CA LYS A 446 -15.64 -28.67 5.46
C LYS A 446 -16.46 -27.53 6.01
N ILE A 447 -16.80 -26.51 5.20
CA ILE A 447 -17.67 -25.42 5.61
C ILE A 447 -19.06 -25.93 5.99
N ALA A 448 -19.66 -26.79 5.15
CA ALA A 448 -20.97 -27.37 5.44
C ALA A 448 -20.96 -28.18 6.74
N ASP A 449 -19.95 -28.99 6.99
CA ASP A 449 -19.78 -29.76 8.22
C ASP A 449 -19.54 -28.86 9.44
N SER A 450 -18.77 -27.77 9.29
CA SER A 450 -18.55 -26.78 10.37
C SER A 450 -19.85 -26.08 10.75
N LEU A 451 -20.61 -25.62 9.76
CA LEU A 451 -21.93 -25.01 9.99
C LEU A 451 -22.91 -26.01 10.63
N LEU A 452 -22.85 -27.27 10.21
CA LEU A 452 -23.66 -28.33 10.79
C LEU A 452 -23.30 -28.58 12.26
N ARG A 453 -22.00 -28.68 12.59
CA ARG A 453 -21.54 -28.78 13.99
C ARG A 453 -21.97 -27.57 14.81
N PHE A 454 -21.76 -26.36 14.29
CA PHE A 454 -22.13 -25.13 14.95
C PHE A 454 -23.64 -25.05 15.24
N SER A 455 -24.48 -25.52 14.29
CA SER A 455 -25.93 -25.55 14.44
C SER A 455 -26.45 -26.43 15.61
N ALA A 456 -25.62 -27.34 16.08
CA ALA A 456 -25.91 -28.28 17.15
C ALA A 456 -25.33 -27.86 18.51
N LEU A 457 -24.55 -26.78 18.57
CA LEU A 457 -23.96 -26.28 19.81
C LEU A 457 -25.04 -25.68 20.74
N ASP A 458 -24.83 -25.81 22.04
CA ASP A 458 -25.59 -25.09 23.05
C ASP A 458 -25.07 -23.65 23.21
N GLU A 459 -25.84 -22.83 23.90
CA GLU A 459 -25.54 -21.41 24.11
C GLU A 459 -24.22 -21.18 24.86
N LYS A 460 -23.84 -22.08 25.76
CA LYS A 460 -22.56 -21.98 26.48
C LYS A 460 -21.39 -22.08 25.55
N HIS A 461 -21.34 -23.08 24.68
CA HIS A 461 -20.24 -23.25 23.70
C HIS A 461 -20.21 -22.13 22.66
N VAL A 462 -21.39 -21.65 22.22
CA VAL A 462 -21.46 -20.49 21.32
C VAL A 462 -20.92 -19.23 22.00
N SER A 463 -21.24 -19.03 23.28
CA SER A 463 -20.71 -17.90 24.08
C SER A 463 -19.18 -17.98 24.22
N GLU A 464 -18.63 -19.17 24.49
CA GLU A 464 -17.19 -19.38 24.57
C GLU A 464 -16.50 -19.05 23.21
N MET A 465 -17.11 -19.44 22.10
CA MET A 465 -16.61 -19.09 20.76
C MET A 465 -16.65 -17.58 20.49
N ARG A 466 -17.69 -16.88 20.94
CA ARG A 466 -17.82 -15.42 20.80
C ARG A 466 -16.74 -14.69 21.59
N VAL A 467 -16.50 -15.11 22.83
CA VAL A 467 -15.43 -14.55 23.66
C VAL A 467 -14.07 -14.77 22.99
N SER A 468 -13.82 -16.00 22.54
CA SER A 468 -12.58 -16.31 21.84
C SER A 468 -12.39 -15.53 20.52
N ALA A 469 -13.48 -15.27 19.78
CA ALA A 469 -13.45 -14.42 18.60
C ALA A 469 -12.99 -12.99 18.93
N TYR A 470 -13.60 -12.39 19.96
CA TYR A 470 -13.22 -11.05 20.42
C TYR A 470 -11.76 -11.00 20.88
N GLU A 471 -11.31 -11.98 21.68
CA GLU A 471 -9.92 -12.06 22.15
C GLU A 471 -8.90 -12.10 21.00
N ILE A 472 -9.23 -12.76 19.88
CA ILE A 472 -8.38 -12.76 18.69
C ILE A 472 -8.28 -11.34 18.10
N SER A 473 -9.39 -10.61 18.01
CA SER A 473 -9.39 -9.25 17.47
C SER A 473 -8.52 -8.29 18.28
N GLU A 474 -8.50 -8.45 19.60
CA GLU A 474 -7.65 -7.66 20.50
C GLU A 474 -6.16 -7.79 20.14
N THR A 475 -5.73 -8.99 19.72
CA THR A 475 -4.33 -9.20 19.29
C THR A 475 -4.00 -8.57 17.94
N ALA A 476 -5.01 -8.18 17.17
CA ALA A 476 -4.87 -7.54 15.87
C ALA A 476 -5.00 -6.00 15.93
N LEU A 477 -5.07 -5.41 17.11
CA LEU A 477 -5.12 -3.96 17.27
C LEU A 477 -3.84 -3.30 16.80
N TRP A 478 -3.94 -2.08 16.30
CA TRP A 478 -2.79 -1.29 15.87
C TRP A 478 -1.72 -1.17 16.94
N GLU A 479 -2.10 -1.07 18.22
CA GLU A 479 -1.15 -0.98 19.34
C GLU A 479 -0.20 -2.20 19.43
N HIS A 480 -0.63 -3.37 18.93
CA HIS A 480 0.19 -4.58 18.89
C HIS A 480 0.91 -4.73 17.56
N LEU A 481 0.21 -4.48 16.45
CA LEU A 481 0.77 -4.72 15.12
C LEU A 481 1.70 -3.61 14.64
N PHE A 482 1.61 -2.41 15.22
CA PHE A 482 2.46 -1.28 14.85
C PHE A 482 3.95 -1.51 15.15
N ALA A 483 4.28 -2.37 16.10
CA ALA A 483 5.66 -2.73 16.39
C ALA A 483 6.43 -3.26 15.15
N ALA A 484 5.75 -3.99 14.25
CA ALA A 484 6.35 -4.43 13.00
C ALA A 484 6.67 -3.25 12.05
N TYR A 485 5.86 -2.21 12.09
CA TYR A 485 6.12 -0.97 11.33
C TYR A 485 7.31 -0.20 11.91
N GLU A 486 7.41 -0.07 13.25
CA GLU A 486 8.52 0.60 13.91
C GLU A 486 9.87 -0.09 13.61
N GLN A 487 9.88 -1.42 13.62
CA GLN A 487 11.04 -2.19 13.19
C GLN A 487 11.39 -1.88 11.73
N ALA A 488 10.43 -1.94 10.82
CA ALA A 488 10.63 -1.65 9.41
C ALA A 488 11.16 -0.22 9.16
N TYR A 489 10.65 0.77 9.89
CA TYR A 489 11.17 2.15 9.81
C TYR A 489 12.62 2.23 10.27
N SER A 490 12.99 1.55 11.36
CA SER A 490 14.37 1.53 11.85
C SER A 490 15.32 0.89 10.84
N GLU A 491 14.94 -0.26 10.28
CA GLU A 491 15.72 -0.98 9.27
C GLU A 491 15.88 -0.16 7.97
N ALA A 492 14.81 0.54 7.54
CA ALA A 492 14.87 1.42 6.38
C ALA A 492 15.82 2.60 6.60
N VAL A 493 15.83 3.20 7.80
CA VAL A 493 16.76 4.29 8.16
C VAL A 493 18.19 3.78 8.13
N GLU A 494 18.49 2.62 8.69
CA GLU A 494 19.82 2.01 8.64
C GLU A 494 20.26 1.73 7.20
N SER A 495 19.37 1.14 6.40
CA SER A 495 19.60 0.87 4.97
C SER A 495 19.90 2.16 4.19
N SER A 496 19.16 3.24 4.46
CA SER A 496 19.38 4.54 3.80
C SER A 496 20.74 5.14 4.12
N VAL A 497 21.23 4.99 5.35
CA VAL A 497 22.57 5.44 5.76
C VAL A 497 23.65 4.64 5.02
N ILE A 498 23.52 3.32 4.95
CA ILE A 498 24.46 2.45 4.23
C ILE A 498 24.50 2.84 2.75
N ARG A 499 23.34 3.01 2.13
CA ARG A 499 23.20 3.43 0.74
C ARG A 499 23.87 4.78 0.46
N THR A 500 23.62 5.76 1.32
CA THR A 500 24.14 7.12 1.15
C THR A 500 25.66 7.13 1.31
N ASN A 501 26.19 6.43 2.32
CA ASN A 501 27.62 6.29 2.52
C ASN A 501 28.30 5.59 1.34
N ARG A 502 27.69 4.56 0.78
CA ARG A 502 28.21 3.85 -0.38
C ARG A 502 28.25 4.76 -1.62
N ALA A 503 27.20 5.54 -1.86
CA ALA A 503 27.16 6.50 -2.98
C ALA A 503 28.28 7.54 -2.84
N VAL A 504 28.52 8.07 -1.64
CA VAL A 504 29.64 9.00 -1.37
C VAL A 504 30.98 8.35 -1.64
N LEU A 505 31.18 7.09 -1.24
CA LEU A 505 32.43 6.36 -1.51
C LEU A 505 32.61 6.10 -3.01
N ASP A 506 31.58 5.71 -3.73
CA ASP A 506 31.62 5.46 -5.17
C ASP A 506 31.95 6.75 -5.93
N GLU A 507 31.34 7.88 -5.58
CA GLU A 507 31.69 9.19 -6.14
C GLU A 507 33.13 9.60 -5.82
N SER A 508 33.58 9.40 -4.57
CA SER A 508 34.96 9.68 -4.16
C SER A 508 35.95 8.84 -4.97
N ASN A 509 35.66 7.55 -5.18
CA ASN A 509 36.47 6.67 -6.00
C ASN A 509 36.53 7.11 -7.47
N ALA A 510 35.38 7.45 -8.05
CA ALA A 510 35.33 7.96 -9.43
C ALA A 510 36.13 9.28 -9.59
N ARG A 511 36.05 10.18 -8.61
CA ARG A 511 36.86 11.40 -8.58
C ARG A 511 38.35 11.10 -8.46
N ASN A 512 38.74 10.15 -7.61
CA ASN A 512 40.10 9.70 -7.47
C ASN A 512 40.64 9.08 -8.76
N GLU A 513 39.81 8.33 -9.48
CA GLU A 513 40.19 7.81 -10.80
C GLU A 513 40.41 8.93 -11.82
N GLN A 514 39.52 9.94 -11.84
CA GLN A 514 39.72 11.13 -12.70
C GLN A 514 40.98 11.90 -12.34
N ILE A 515 41.25 12.13 -11.05
CA ILE A 515 42.47 12.77 -10.59
C ILE A 515 43.70 11.96 -10.98
N ASN A 516 43.67 10.64 -10.82
CA ASN A 516 44.75 9.76 -11.22
C ASN A 516 44.92 9.73 -12.73
N PHE A 517 43.84 9.80 -13.49
CA PHE A 517 43.91 9.93 -14.97
C PHE A 517 44.58 11.24 -15.37
N VAL A 518 44.17 12.38 -14.81
CA VAL A 518 44.79 13.69 -15.05
C VAL A 518 46.28 13.67 -14.63
N ARG A 519 46.58 13.09 -13.48
CA ARG A 519 47.97 12.86 -13.02
C ARG A 519 48.77 12.05 -14.04
N GLN A 520 48.22 10.92 -14.49
CA GLN A 520 48.87 10.07 -15.49
C GLN A 520 49.12 10.82 -16.81
N GLN A 521 48.15 11.64 -17.26
CA GLN A 521 48.33 12.47 -18.46
C GLN A 521 49.41 13.54 -18.24
N LEU A 522 49.43 14.21 -17.09
CA LEU A 522 50.47 15.20 -16.74
C LEU A 522 51.88 14.59 -16.62
N PHE A 523 51.96 13.31 -16.20
CA PHE A 523 53.22 12.59 -16.03
C PHE A 523 53.57 11.65 -17.21
N ALA A 524 52.63 11.41 -18.14
CA ALA A 524 52.89 10.55 -19.32
C ALA A 524 53.87 11.16 -20.32
N GLU A 525 54.11 12.48 -20.28
CA GLU A 525 55.11 13.16 -21.09
C GLU A 525 56.53 13.06 -20.52
N LYS A 526 56.89 11.89 -20.03
CA LYS A 526 58.26 11.58 -19.56
C LYS A 526 59.38 11.88 -20.57
N PRO A 527 59.21 11.91 -21.89
CA PRO A 527 60.30 12.27 -22.79
C PRO A 527 60.85 13.68 -22.59
N ASN A 528 60.11 14.59 -21.99
CA ASN A 528 60.55 15.95 -21.73
C ASN A 528 61.23 16.17 -20.35
N TRP A 529 61.36 15.12 -19.54
CA TRP A 529 62.03 15.25 -18.22
C TRP A 529 63.47 15.80 -18.35
N ASN A 530 64.21 15.43 -19.40
CA ASN A 530 65.53 15.99 -19.63
C ASN A 530 65.53 17.50 -19.98
N ARG A 531 64.46 17.97 -20.62
CA ARG A 531 64.25 19.41 -20.87
C ARG A 531 63.81 20.13 -19.60
N MET A 532 63.03 19.46 -18.78
CA MET A 532 62.56 19.93 -17.46
C MET A 532 63.69 20.04 -16.44
N MET A 533 64.71 19.18 -16.49
CA MET A 533 65.90 19.24 -15.60
C MET A 533 66.82 20.43 -15.92
N VAL A 534 66.72 21.01 -17.12
CA VAL A 534 67.48 22.21 -17.51
C VAL A 534 66.75 23.49 -17.06
N ASP A 535 65.44 23.45 -17.00
CA ASP A 535 64.66 24.57 -16.45
C ASP A 535 64.40 24.40 -14.96
N LYS A 536 65.20 25.10 -14.13
CA LYS A 536 65.16 25.04 -12.67
C LYS A 536 63.81 25.46 -12.04
N THR A 537 62.90 26.01 -12.82
CA THR A 537 61.55 26.42 -12.37
C THR A 537 60.54 25.29 -12.49
N LEU A 538 60.75 24.33 -13.37
CA LEU A 538 59.86 23.23 -13.64
C LEU A 538 59.66 22.24 -12.47
N PRO A 539 60.72 21.83 -11.74
CA PRO A 539 60.54 20.96 -10.55
C PRO A 539 59.71 21.62 -9.45
N LYS A 540 59.82 22.93 -9.31
CA LYS A 540 58.98 23.68 -8.35
C LYS A 540 57.52 23.71 -8.78
N ARG A 541 57.26 23.88 -10.09
CA ARG A 541 55.93 23.84 -10.67
C ARG A 541 55.27 22.48 -10.48
N LEU A 542 55.99 21.38 -10.72
CA LEU A 542 55.51 20.02 -10.48
C LEU A 542 55.20 19.73 -9.02
N HIS A 543 56.06 20.17 -8.13
CA HIS A 543 55.85 20.00 -6.67
C HIS A 543 54.64 20.80 -6.21
N ALA A 544 54.44 22.01 -6.71
CA ALA A 544 53.30 22.83 -6.43
C ALA A 544 51.98 22.26 -7.00
N LEU A 545 52.03 21.65 -8.20
CA LEU A 545 50.90 20.90 -8.77
C LEU A 545 50.55 19.64 -7.95
N GLU A 546 51.57 18.99 -7.39
CA GLU A 546 51.37 17.84 -6.51
C GLU A 546 50.78 18.24 -5.17
N GLU A 547 51.18 19.35 -4.60
CA GLU A 547 50.58 19.95 -3.41
C GLU A 547 49.18 20.44 -3.68
N LEU A 548 48.93 21.13 -4.80
CA LEU A 548 47.62 21.55 -5.24
C LEU A 548 46.69 20.34 -5.43
N SER A 549 47.15 19.31 -6.06
CA SER A 549 46.41 18.05 -6.25
C SER A 549 46.10 17.37 -4.93
N ARG A 550 47.00 17.38 -3.94
CA ARG A 550 46.74 16.90 -2.58
C ARG A 550 45.71 17.75 -1.83
N ASN A 551 45.81 19.05 -1.93
CA ASN A 551 44.89 19.98 -1.28
C ASN A 551 43.49 19.95 -1.89
N LEU A 552 43.38 19.80 -3.23
CA LEU A 552 42.13 19.56 -3.93
C LEU A 552 41.50 18.21 -3.52
N TRP A 553 42.33 17.17 -3.31
CA TRP A 553 41.87 15.88 -2.81
C TRP A 553 41.26 16.01 -1.42
N TRP A 554 41.84 16.83 -0.54
CA TRP A 554 41.25 17.16 0.77
C TRP A 554 39.93 17.95 0.65
N CYS A 555 39.82 18.83 -0.33
CA CYS A 555 38.58 19.56 -0.61
C CYS A 555 37.48 18.66 -1.19
N TRP A 556 37.84 17.56 -1.85
CA TRP A 556 36.89 16.63 -2.48
C TRP A 556 36.57 15.40 -1.61
N ASN A 557 37.39 15.07 -0.64
CA ASN A 557 37.04 14.08 0.35
C ASN A 557 36.22 14.74 1.45
N PRO A 558 34.92 14.39 1.63
CA PRO A 558 34.16 14.87 2.78
C PRO A 558 34.78 14.27 4.05
N GLY A 559 35.78 14.94 4.58
CA GLY A 559 36.14 14.88 5.98
C GLY A 559 34.96 15.38 6.82
N PRO A 560 35.10 15.41 8.14
CA PRO A 560 34.06 15.96 9.01
C PRO A 560 33.57 17.29 8.42
N ARG A 561 32.25 17.45 8.31
CA ARG A 561 31.55 18.61 7.68
C ARG A 561 32.06 19.97 8.16
N ASP A 562 32.63 20.03 9.34
CA ASP A 562 33.20 21.22 9.97
C ASP A 562 34.36 21.88 9.19
N LEU A 563 34.94 21.20 8.22
CA LEU A 563 35.98 21.75 7.32
C LEU A 563 35.41 22.46 6.09
N PHE A 564 34.11 22.34 5.84
CA PHE A 564 33.43 22.83 4.65
C PHE A 564 32.31 23.86 4.94
N GLU A 565 32.15 24.25 6.19
CA GLU A 565 31.27 25.36 6.52
C GLU A 565 31.73 26.64 5.82
N GLY A 566 31.04 26.94 4.70
CA GLY A 566 31.20 28.20 4.00
C GLY A 566 31.60 28.13 2.53
N ILE A 567 31.69 26.96 1.92
CA ILE A 567 31.82 26.85 0.46
C ILE A 567 30.42 27.10 -0.16
N ASP A 568 30.38 28.06 -1.11
CA ASP A 568 29.18 28.33 -1.88
C ASP A 568 28.69 27.02 -2.57
N PRO A 569 27.44 26.58 -2.32
CA PRO A 569 26.90 25.37 -2.94
C PRO A 569 26.92 25.42 -4.49
N ALA A 570 26.82 26.60 -5.11
CA ALA A 570 26.90 26.76 -6.55
C ALA A 570 28.34 26.52 -7.07
N LEU A 571 29.33 26.94 -6.31
CA LEU A 571 30.73 26.70 -6.62
C LEU A 571 31.09 25.22 -6.47
N TRP A 572 30.52 24.55 -5.46
CA TRP A 572 30.67 23.12 -5.25
C TRP A 572 30.05 22.28 -6.38
N ALA A 573 28.83 22.61 -6.81
CA ALA A 573 28.16 21.97 -7.94
C ALA A 573 28.90 22.15 -9.27
N GLU A 574 29.65 23.24 -9.42
CA GLU A 574 30.49 23.49 -10.59
C GLU A 574 31.80 22.70 -10.54
N CYS A 575 32.38 22.54 -9.36
CA CYS A 575 33.49 21.61 -9.11
C CYS A 575 33.16 20.18 -9.54
N GLU A 576 31.92 19.75 -9.26
CA GLU A 576 31.43 18.43 -9.61
C GLU A 576 31.33 18.21 -11.13
N ARG A 577 31.01 19.25 -11.89
CA ARG A 577 30.83 19.16 -13.35
C ARG A 577 32.13 19.30 -14.12
N ASN A 578 33.03 20.16 -13.67
CA ASN A 578 34.30 20.41 -14.36
C ASN A 578 35.36 20.86 -13.35
N PRO A 579 36.22 19.94 -12.86
CA PRO A 579 37.27 20.25 -11.90
C PRO A 579 38.27 21.30 -12.38
N ILE A 580 38.50 21.41 -13.69
CA ILE A 580 39.40 22.40 -14.28
C ILE A 580 38.77 23.79 -14.30
N ALA A 581 37.49 23.88 -14.67
CA ALA A 581 36.74 25.14 -14.60
C ALA A 581 36.51 25.62 -13.15
N PHE A 582 36.49 24.69 -12.21
CA PHE A 582 36.48 25.03 -10.78
C PHE A 582 37.75 25.73 -10.33
N LEU A 583 38.93 25.27 -10.79
CA LEU A 583 40.19 25.93 -10.53
C LEU A 583 40.18 27.40 -11.06
N ASP A 584 39.49 27.66 -12.15
CA ASP A 584 39.33 29.00 -12.73
C ASP A 584 38.49 29.96 -11.87
N LYS A 585 37.61 29.42 -11.01
CA LYS A 585 36.70 30.18 -10.15
C LYS A 585 37.08 30.16 -8.67
N LEU A 586 38.09 29.42 -8.30
CA LEU A 586 38.67 29.41 -6.96
C LEU A 586 39.37 30.74 -6.72
N SER A 587 38.60 31.79 -6.43
CA SER A 587 39.18 32.97 -5.81
C SER A 587 39.31 32.69 -4.30
N VAL A 588 40.47 33.00 -3.80
CA VAL A 588 40.88 32.87 -2.39
C VAL A 588 39.85 33.44 -1.41
N GLU A 589 39.12 34.48 -1.80
CA GLU A 589 38.10 35.14 -0.97
C GLU A 589 36.82 34.29 -0.76
N ARG A 590 36.60 33.20 -1.50
CA ARG A 590 35.38 32.41 -1.47
C ARG A 590 35.47 31.10 -0.68
N ILE A 591 36.64 30.70 -0.23
CA ILE A 591 36.84 29.54 0.61
C ILE A 591 36.91 30.01 2.07
N LYS A 592 35.77 30.19 2.72
CA LYS A 592 35.72 30.45 4.15
C LYS A 592 36.28 29.23 4.90
N GLY A 593 37.31 29.42 5.67
CA GLY A 593 37.97 28.39 6.48
C GLY A 593 39.40 28.05 6.09
N LEU A 594 39.86 28.44 4.88
CA LEU A 594 41.27 28.42 4.50
C LEU A 594 41.96 29.78 4.82
N GLU A 595 41.36 30.61 5.66
CA GLU A 595 41.84 31.90 6.13
C GLU A 595 43.23 31.85 6.82
N ARG A 596 43.94 30.73 6.75
CA ARG A 596 45.04 30.50 7.67
C ARG A 596 46.39 30.95 7.18
N ASP A 597 46.52 31.27 5.91
CA ASP A 597 47.82 31.74 5.43
C ASP A 597 47.70 32.49 4.08
N GLU A 598 47.75 33.82 4.11
CA GLU A 598 47.82 34.67 2.89
C GLU A 598 48.96 34.27 1.97
N ALA A 599 50.07 33.78 2.56
CA ALA A 599 51.23 33.31 1.77
C ALA A 599 50.92 31.98 1.08
N PHE A 600 50.19 31.08 1.68
CA PHE A 600 49.73 29.82 1.06
C PHE A 600 48.74 30.08 -0.06
N LEU A 601 47.81 30.97 0.11
CA LEU A 601 46.80 31.35 -0.87
C LEU A 601 47.42 32.07 -2.05
N GLY A 602 48.40 32.95 -1.83
CA GLY A 602 49.19 33.59 -2.88
C GLY A 602 50.06 32.60 -3.68
N GLN A 603 50.57 31.53 -3.03
CA GLN A 603 51.27 30.45 -3.70
C GLN A 603 50.29 29.60 -4.55
N LEU A 604 49.08 29.33 -4.07
CA LEU A 604 48.05 28.62 -4.81
C LEU A 604 47.64 29.35 -6.09
N ASP A 605 47.43 30.67 -6.01
CA ASP A 605 47.10 31.50 -7.17
C ASP A 605 48.25 31.56 -8.19
N ALA A 606 49.48 31.63 -7.72
CA ALA A 606 50.66 31.64 -8.57
C ALA A 606 50.86 30.28 -9.29
N VAL A 607 50.63 29.18 -8.59
CA VAL A 607 50.70 27.82 -9.17
C VAL A 607 49.59 27.60 -10.19
N TYR A 608 48.42 28.09 -9.86
CA TYR A 608 47.25 28.00 -10.74
C TYR A 608 47.46 28.80 -12.05
N ALA A 609 47.93 30.02 -11.98
CA ALA A 609 48.25 30.83 -13.16
C ALA A 609 49.29 30.12 -14.06
N GLN A 610 50.30 29.53 -13.45
CA GLN A 610 51.34 28.76 -14.18
C GLN A 610 50.81 27.48 -14.82
N PHE A 611 49.86 26.80 -14.19
CA PHE A 611 49.22 25.62 -14.75
C PHE A 611 48.30 25.96 -15.93
N ARG A 612 47.52 27.02 -15.79
CA ARG A 612 46.68 27.54 -16.86
C ARG A 612 47.51 27.95 -18.10
N ASP A 613 48.60 28.65 -17.87
CA ASP A 613 49.50 29.08 -18.95
C ASP A 613 50.14 27.87 -19.66
N TYR A 614 50.55 26.85 -18.92
CA TYR A 614 51.04 25.58 -19.46
C TYR A 614 49.99 24.81 -20.28
N MET A 615 48.75 24.80 -19.85
CA MET A 615 47.63 24.15 -20.57
C MET A 615 47.20 24.91 -21.82
N ASN A 616 47.38 26.25 -21.83
CA ASN A 616 47.04 27.09 -22.98
C ASN A 616 48.15 27.13 -24.04
N GLU A 617 49.39 26.76 -23.70
CA GLU A 617 50.52 26.64 -24.64
C GLU A 617 50.54 25.29 -25.40
N LYS A 618 49.61 24.37 -25.11
CA LYS A 618 49.37 23.10 -25.81
C LYS A 618 48.10 23.14 -26.63
#